data_dae2a5c12a2ebc6568a461452b1d6985
#
_entry.id   dae2a5c12a2ebc6568a461452b1d6985
#
_cell.length_a   1.000
_cell.length_b   1.000
_cell.length_c   1.000
_cell.angle_alpha   90.00
_cell.angle_beta   90.00
_cell.angle_gamma   90.00
#
_symmetry.space_group_name_H-M   'P 1'
#
loop_
_entity.id
_entity.type
_entity.pdbx_description
1 polymer ?
#
loop_
_entity_poly.entity_id
_entity_poly.type
_entity_poly.pdbx_seq_one_letter_code
_entity_poly.pdbx_strand_id
1 'polypeptide(L)'
;ELVGRANAKLLTVCTFHAFGCEVLRRHLWRLGYPKRFAIADASDQLSLVKRAMRETKIDDRSFDARRVLALVSKAKCAGVVPEPKPEGMGDEYDLVTAAVFPRYQLALKAQGAVDFDDLILLPIRLLREHPEVREELVERYRYLLVDEYQDTNRSQLDLLVMLAGERKNVCAVGDDDQSIYSWRGAEVDNILSFDRHFPKVKEVRLEQNYRSSQAILDAANAVIAVNEARKPKRLWTARGL
;
A
#
# COMPACT_ATOMS: atom_id res chain seq x y z
N GLU A 1 -22.95 14.17 7.33
CA GLU A 1 -23.69 15.43 7.59
C GLU A 1 -23.21 16.58 6.68
N LEU A 2 -21.90 16.81 6.51
CA LEU A 2 -21.35 17.94 5.73
C LEU A 2 -21.79 17.98 4.26
N VAL A 3 -21.94 16.83 3.60
CA VAL A 3 -22.27 16.74 2.17
C VAL A 3 -23.73 16.38 1.90
N GLY A 4 -24.52 16.10 2.94
CA GLY A 4 -25.91 15.61 2.84
C GLY A 4 -26.03 14.16 2.33
N ARG A 5 -27.13 13.51 2.65
CA ARG A 5 -27.36 12.07 2.38
C ARG A 5 -27.33 11.72 0.89
N ALA A 6 -27.83 12.59 0.02
CA ALA A 6 -27.86 12.37 -1.42
C ALA A 6 -26.44 12.32 -2.01
N ASN A 7 -25.60 13.30 -1.68
CA ASN A 7 -24.23 13.37 -2.15
C ASN A 7 -23.33 12.31 -1.53
N ALA A 8 -23.58 11.94 -0.25
CA ALA A 8 -22.82 10.86 0.41
C ALA A 8 -22.89 9.53 -0.31
N LYS A 9 -24.01 9.23 -0.99
CA LYS A 9 -24.17 8.01 -1.80
C LYS A 9 -23.34 8.02 -3.10
N LEU A 10 -22.90 9.19 -3.55
CA LEU A 10 -22.07 9.34 -4.74
C LEU A 10 -20.56 9.26 -4.43
N LEU A 11 -20.20 9.36 -3.16
CA LEU A 11 -18.80 9.25 -2.73
C LEU A 11 -18.39 7.77 -2.65
N THR A 12 -17.16 7.49 -3.09
CA THR A 12 -16.51 6.21 -2.83
C THR A 12 -15.64 6.38 -1.57
N VAL A 13 -16.02 5.73 -0.48
CA VAL A 13 -15.27 5.74 0.78
C VAL A 13 -14.87 4.30 1.09
N CYS A 14 -13.59 3.99 0.98
CA CYS A 14 -13.09 2.64 1.14
C CYS A 14 -11.58 2.64 1.41
N THR A 15 -11.04 1.49 1.80
CA THR A 15 -9.59 1.28 1.86
C THR A 15 -9.01 1.07 0.46
N PHE A 16 -7.68 1.24 0.30
CA PHE A 16 -6.98 0.93 -0.96
C PHE A 16 -7.30 -0.49 -1.47
N HIS A 17 -7.31 -1.48 -0.58
CA HIS A 17 -7.60 -2.87 -0.94
C HIS A 17 -9.05 -3.07 -1.40
N ALA A 18 -10.01 -2.45 -0.73
CA ALA A 18 -11.42 -2.52 -1.15
C ALA A 18 -11.62 -1.83 -2.50
N PHE A 19 -10.97 -0.70 -2.74
CA PHE A 19 -10.95 -0.02 -4.03
C PHE A 19 -10.38 -0.92 -5.13
N GLY A 20 -9.18 -1.48 -4.88
CA GLY A 20 -8.53 -2.39 -5.82
C GLY A 20 -9.39 -3.62 -6.13
N CYS A 21 -10.01 -4.22 -5.12
CA CYS A 21 -10.95 -5.33 -5.30
C CYS A 21 -12.13 -4.94 -6.22
N GLU A 22 -12.70 -3.74 -6.06
CA GLU A 22 -13.78 -3.25 -6.92
C GLU A 22 -13.32 -3.08 -8.37
N VAL A 23 -12.15 -2.48 -8.59
CA VAL A 23 -11.53 -2.33 -9.91
C VAL A 23 -11.31 -3.70 -10.56
N LEU A 24 -10.74 -4.65 -9.81
CA LEU A 24 -10.47 -6.00 -10.32
C LEU A 24 -11.75 -6.77 -10.65
N ARG A 25 -12.81 -6.63 -9.86
CA ARG A 25 -14.10 -7.27 -10.18
C ARG A 25 -14.67 -6.85 -11.53
N ARG A 26 -14.34 -5.64 -11.99
CA ARG A 26 -14.81 -5.11 -13.27
C ARG A 26 -13.88 -5.45 -14.43
N HIS A 27 -12.57 -5.46 -14.19
CA HIS A 27 -11.58 -5.38 -15.28
C HIS A 27 -10.51 -6.49 -15.25
N LEU A 28 -10.43 -7.35 -14.21
CA LEU A 28 -9.35 -8.34 -14.06
C LEU A 28 -9.23 -9.32 -15.23
N TRP A 29 -10.36 -9.61 -15.90
CA TRP A 29 -10.40 -10.46 -17.08
C TRP A 29 -9.51 -9.96 -18.23
N ARG A 30 -9.24 -8.66 -18.30
CA ARG A 30 -8.34 -8.05 -19.27
C ARG A 30 -6.88 -8.50 -19.09
N LEU A 31 -6.50 -8.86 -17.86
CA LEU A 31 -5.19 -9.43 -17.54
C LEU A 31 -5.14 -10.96 -17.71
N GLY A 32 -6.17 -11.55 -18.34
CA GLY A 32 -6.25 -13.00 -18.59
C GLY A 32 -6.57 -13.82 -17.34
N TYR A 33 -7.27 -13.24 -16.38
CA TYR A 33 -7.89 -13.96 -15.26
C TYR A 33 -9.36 -14.30 -15.58
N PRO A 34 -9.97 -15.26 -14.88
CA PRO A 34 -11.41 -15.49 -14.99
C PRO A 34 -12.21 -14.26 -14.52
N LYS A 35 -13.45 -14.11 -15.01
CA LYS A 35 -14.33 -13.00 -14.62
C LYS A 35 -14.63 -12.95 -13.12
N ARG A 36 -14.61 -14.10 -12.46
CA ARG A 36 -14.76 -14.22 -11.00
C ARG A 36 -13.47 -14.78 -10.45
N PHE A 37 -12.96 -14.16 -9.40
CA PHE A 37 -11.75 -14.60 -8.71
C PHE A 37 -12.02 -14.79 -7.22
N ALA A 38 -11.24 -15.65 -6.60
CA ALA A 38 -11.19 -15.80 -5.15
C ALA A 38 -10.05 -14.95 -4.57
N ILE A 39 -10.15 -14.59 -3.30
CA ILE A 39 -9.05 -13.99 -2.55
C ILE A 39 -8.45 -15.10 -1.69
N ALA A 40 -7.18 -15.43 -1.95
CA ALA A 40 -6.43 -16.43 -1.21
C ALA A 40 -6.15 -15.95 0.22
N ASP A 41 -6.58 -16.71 1.21
CA ASP A 41 -6.27 -16.44 2.60
C ASP A 41 -4.81 -16.81 2.96
N ALA A 42 -4.40 -16.56 4.20
CA ALA A 42 -3.04 -16.84 4.66
C ALA A 42 -2.67 -18.34 4.58
N SER A 43 -3.65 -19.25 4.75
CA SER A 43 -3.46 -20.70 4.65
C SER A 43 -3.26 -21.12 3.19
N ASP A 44 -4.08 -20.57 2.30
CA ASP A 44 -3.98 -20.79 0.86
C ASP A 44 -2.63 -20.33 0.32
N GLN A 45 -2.24 -19.09 0.68
CA GLN A 45 -0.96 -18.50 0.28
C GLN A 45 0.22 -19.35 0.75
N LEU A 46 0.23 -19.78 2.02
CA LEU A 46 1.29 -20.63 2.56
C LEU A 46 1.37 -21.99 1.84
N SER A 47 0.22 -22.56 1.52
CA SER A 47 0.13 -23.83 0.78
C SER A 47 0.69 -23.69 -0.64
N LEU A 48 0.41 -22.57 -1.31
CA LEU A 48 0.94 -22.25 -2.65
C LEU A 48 2.46 -22.01 -2.61
N VAL A 49 2.98 -21.30 -1.60
CA VAL A 49 4.43 -21.11 -1.43
C VAL A 49 5.13 -22.44 -1.22
N LYS A 50 4.62 -23.31 -0.33
CA LYS A 50 5.19 -24.66 -0.13
C LYS A 50 5.19 -25.50 -1.41
N ARG A 51 4.12 -25.40 -2.20
CA ARG A 51 4.06 -26.05 -3.50
C ARG A 51 5.11 -25.50 -4.46
N ALA A 52 5.23 -24.17 -4.56
CA ALA A 52 6.22 -23.53 -5.41
C ALA A 52 7.66 -23.86 -5.00
N MET A 53 7.96 -23.96 -3.68
CA MET A 53 9.25 -24.42 -3.17
C MET A 53 9.55 -25.86 -3.64
N ARG A 54 8.60 -26.79 -3.54
CA ARG A 54 8.78 -28.17 -4.03
C ARG A 54 9.01 -28.24 -5.54
N GLU A 55 8.27 -27.45 -6.30
CA GLU A 55 8.42 -27.37 -7.77
C GLU A 55 9.80 -26.79 -8.18
N THR A 56 10.41 -25.98 -7.33
CA THR A 56 11.77 -25.45 -7.50
C THR A 56 12.86 -26.31 -6.88
N LYS A 57 12.50 -27.48 -6.33
CA LYS A 57 13.41 -28.39 -5.61
C LYS A 57 14.11 -27.73 -4.40
N ILE A 58 13.45 -26.75 -3.79
CA ILE A 58 13.92 -26.11 -2.56
C ILE A 58 13.36 -26.90 -1.38
N ASP A 59 14.25 -27.33 -0.48
CA ASP A 59 13.89 -28.10 0.70
C ASP A 59 13.18 -27.23 1.74
N ASP A 60 11.95 -27.59 2.09
CA ASP A 60 11.15 -26.92 3.11
C ASP A 60 11.64 -27.15 4.56
N ARG A 61 12.62 -28.04 4.75
CA ARG A 61 13.33 -28.21 6.03
C ARG A 61 14.47 -27.22 6.21
N SER A 62 15.06 -26.76 5.09
CA SER A 62 16.14 -25.78 5.09
C SER A 62 15.64 -24.33 5.08
N PHE A 63 14.44 -24.11 4.53
CA PHE A 63 13.86 -22.78 4.38
C PHE A 63 12.43 -22.73 4.90
N ASP A 64 12.18 -21.80 5.83
CA ASP A 64 10.82 -21.57 6.36
C ASP A 64 9.91 -20.93 5.31
N ALA A 65 8.89 -21.65 4.87
CA ALA A 65 7.91 -21.18 3.90
C ALA A 65 7.14 -19.92 4.35
N ARG A 66 6.98 -19.69 5.66
CA ARG A 66 6.37 -18.45 6.17
C ARG A 66 7.27 -17.25 5.97
N ARG A 67 8.58 -17.42 6.15
CA ARG A 67 9.57 -16.38 5.89
C ARG A 67 9.64 -16.08 4.38
N VAL A 68 9.59 -17.10 3.53
CA VAL A 68 9.52 -16.91 2.07
C VAL A 68 8.26 -16.15 1.68
N LEU A 69 7.08 -16.51 2.23
CA LEU A 69 5.83 -15.80 1.99
C LEU A 69 5.92 -14.32 2.43
N ALA A 70 6.51 -14.06 3.58
CA ALA A 70 6.70 -12.68 4.06
C ALA A 70 7.60 -11.86 3.12
N LEU A 71 8.66 -12.46 2.56
CA LEU A 71 9.52 -11.81 1.57
C LEU A 71 8.82 -11.60 0.22
N VAL A 72 7.99 -12.54 -0.22
CA VAL A 72 7.10 -12.36 -1.38
C VAL A 72 6.18 -11.17 -1.18
N SER A 73 5.50 -11.08 -0.04
CA SER A 73 4.61 -9.95 0.30
C SER A 73 5.38 -8.64 0.39
N LYS A 74 6.57 -8.63 1.01
CA LYS A 74 7.44 -7.46 1.07
C LYS A 74 7.81 -6.94 -0.32
N ALA A 75 8.18 -7.83 -1.24
CA ALA A 75 8.50 -7.47 -2.62
C ALA A 75 7.28 -6.89 -3.35
N LYS A 76 6.10 -7.49 -3.15
CA LYS A 76 4.83 -6.97 -3.67
C LYS A 76 4.51 -5.57 -3.13
N CYS A 77 4.61 -5.35 -1.82
CA CYS A 77 4.39 -4.03 -1.21
C CYS A 77 5.34 -2.97 -1.77
N ALA A 78 6.58 -3.34 -2.09
CA ALA A 78 7.55 -2.47 -2.74
C ALA A 78 7.33 -2.31 -4.26
N GLY A 79 6.39 -3.06 -4.85
CA GLY A 79 6.12 -3.04 -6.30
C GLY A 79 7.26 -3.60 -7.15
N VAL A 80 8.09 -4.48 -6.58
CA VAL A 80 9.25 -5.07 -7.25
C VAL A 80 9.06 -6.57 -7.48
N VAL A 81 9.63 -7.07 -8.57
CA VAL A 81 9.78 -8.50 -8.80
C VAL A 81 11.11 -8.93 -8.18
N PRO A 82 11.12 -9.92 -7.26
CA PRO A 82 12.38 -10.40 -6.71
C PRO A 82 13.29 -10.97 -7.79
N GLU A 83 14.52 -10.50 -7.81
CA GLU A 83 15.58 -10.99 -8.69
C GLU A 83 16.73 -11.56 -7.87
N PRO A 84 17.46 -12.56 -8.41
CA PRO A 84 18.67 -13.03 -7.78
C PRO A 84 19.67 -11.88 -7.62
N LYS A 85 20.15 -11.64 -6.43
CA LYS A 85 21.21 -10.65 -6.19
C LYS A 85 22.58 -11.22 -6.57
N PRO A 86 23.55 -10.36 -6.98
CA PRO A 86 24.92 -10.80 -7.23
C PRO A 86 25.53 -11.51 -6.02
N GLU A 87 26.48 -12.41 -6.26
CA GLU A 87 27.21 -13.12 -5.19
C GLU A 87 27.71 -12.15 -4.13
N GLY A 88 27.43 -12.45 -2.86
CA GLY A 88 27.83 -11.66 -1.71
C GLY A 88 26.93 -10.45 -1.36
N MET A 89 25.87 -10.18 -2.15
CA MET A 89 24.95 -9.05 -1.91
C MET A 89 23.56 -9.42 -1.34
N GLY A 90 23.24 -10.71 -1.21
CA GLY A 90 21.96 -11.18 -0.70
C GLY A 90 22.11 -12.37 0.25
N ASP A 91 21.05 -12.68 0.97
CA ASP A 91 20.97 -13.92 1.73
C ASP A 91 20.37 -15.06 0.88
N GLU A 92 20.47 -16.29 1.38
CA GLU A 92 19.93 -17.47 0.68
C GLU A 92 18.40 -17.35 0.47
N TYR A 93 17.69 -16.65 1.34
CA TYR A 93 16.26 -16.40 1.21
C TYR A 93 15.91 -15.46 0.06
N ASP A 94 16.79 -14.53 -0.34
CA ASP A 94 16.59 -13.70 -1.52
C ASP A 94 16.56 -14.57 -2.80
N LEU A 95 17.49 -15.52 -2.91
CA LEU A 95 17.54 -16.48 -4.04
C LEU A 95 16.30 -17.38 -4.08
N VAL A 96 15.91 -17.92 -2.90
CA VAL A 96 14.70 -18.74 -2.76
C VAL A 96 13.46 -17.94 -3.14
N THR A 97 13.33 -16.71 -2.66
CA THR A 97 12.19 -15.85 -2.96
C THR A 97 12.11 -15.53 -4.45
N ALA A 98 13.22 -15.21 -5.09
CA ALA A 98 13.29 -14.95 -6.53
C ALA A 98 12.85 -16.18 -7.36
N ALA A 99 13.22 -17.39 -6.93
CA ALA A 99 12.83 -18.62 -7.60
C ALA A 99 11.35 -19.00 -7.38
N VAL A 100 10.82 -18.75 -6.18
CA VAL A 100 9.46 -19.10 -5.77
C VAL A 100 8.42 -18.12 -6.30
N PHE A 101 8.71 -16.83 -6.31
CA PHE A 101 7.78 -15.75 -6.65
C PHE A 101 7.03 -15.98 -7.98
N PRO A 102 7.69 -16.23 -9.13
CA PRO A 102 6.98 -16.41 -10.39
C PRO A 102 6.05 -17.63 -10.39
N ARG A 103 6.45 -18.72 -9.72
CA ARG A 103 5.62 -19.93 -9.61
C ARG A 103 4.42 -19.72 -8.71
N TYR A 104 4.61 -19.00 -7.61
CA TYR A 104 3.52 -18.60 -6.71
C TYR A 104 2.49 -17.76 -7.45
N GLN A 105 2.91 -16.76 -8.21
CA GLN A 105 2.00 -15.92 -9.01
C GLN A 105 1.27 -16.72 -10.10
N LEU A 106 1.96 -17.63 -10.79
CA LEU A 106 1.33 -18.51 -11.76
C LEU A 106 0.31 -19.44 -11.11
N ALA A 107 0.61 -19.98 -9.93
CA ALA A 107 -0.31 -20.86 -9.20
C ALA A 107 -1.57 -20.13 -8.73
N LEU A 108 -1.45 -18.90 -8.22
CA LEU A 108 -2.59 -18.04 -7.90
C LEU A 108 -3.47 -17.83 -9.16
N LYS A 109 -2.86 -17.39 -10.25
CA LYS A 109 -3.59 -17.15 -11.50
C LYS A 109 -4.26 -18.40 -12.05
N ALA A 110 -3.59 -19.55 -12.01
CA ALA A 110 -4.14 -20.82 -12.47
C ALA A 110 -5.37 -21.27 -11.67
N GLN A 111 -5.43 -20.92 -10.39
CA GLN A 111 -6.59 -21.17 -9.53
C GLN A 111 -7.69 -20.08 -9.66
N GLY A 112 -7.48 -19.08 -10.51
CA GLY A 112 -8.38 -17.93 -10.58
C GLY A 112 -8.42 -17.15 -9.28
N ALA A 113 -7.32 -17.10 -8.55
CA ALA A 113 -7.21 -16.43 -7.27
C ALA A 113 -6.21 -15.26 -7.34
N VAL A 114 -6.37 -14.33 -6.41
CA VAL A 114 -5.46 -13.24 -6.10
C VAL A 114 -5.17 -13.26 -4.60
N ASP A 115 -4.01 -12.82 -4.16
CA ASP A 115 -3.77 -12.59 -2.75
C ASP A 115 -4.09 -11.14 -2.35
N PHE A 116 -3.85 -10.81 -1.08
CA PHE A 116 -4.17 -9.49 -0.57
C PHE A 116 -3.32 -8.38 -1.21
N ASP A 117 -2.04 -8.65 -1.48
CA ASP A 117 -1.14 -7.70 -2.13
C ASP A 117 -1.52 -7.46 -3.60
N ASP A 118 -2.04 -8.49 -4.28
CA ASP A 118 -2.54 -8.39 -5.65
C ASP A 118 -3.73 -7.43 -5.78
N LEU A 119 -4.47 -7.19 -4.70
CA LEU A 119 -5.55 -6.18 -4.69
C LEU A 119 -5.02 -4.76 -4.94
N ILE A 120 -3.72 -4.52 -4.81
CA ILE A 120 -3.07 -3.24 -5.14
C ILE A 120 -2.26 -3.38 -6.44
N LEU A 121 -1.48 -4.45 -6.57
CA LEU A 121 -0.55 -4.61 -7.70
C LEU A 121 -1.25 -4.85 -9.03
N LEU A 122 -2.29 -5.69 -9.06
CA LEU A 122 -3.01 -5.97 -10.30
C LEU A 122 -3.80 -4.76 -10.82
N PRO A 123 -4.44 -3.91 -10.00
CA PRO A 123 -4.91 -2.60 -10.44
C PRO A 123 -3.82 -1.74 -11.08
N ILE A 124 -2.64 -1.62 -10.46
CA ILE A 124 -1.52 -0.87 -11.03
C ILE A 124 -1.15 -1.42 -12.41
N ARG A 125 -0.99 -2.73 -12.52
CA ARG A 125 -0.70 -3.41 -13.78
C ARG A 125 -1.79 -3.17 -14.82
N LEU A 126 -3.05 -3.31 -14.41
CA LEU A 126 -4.21 -3.04 -15.26
C LEU A 126 -4.20 -1.62 -15.83
N LEU A 127 -3.93 -0.61 -14.98
CA LEU A 127 -3.90 0.79 -15.40
C LEU A 127 -2.68 1.12 -16.29
N ARG A 128 -1.61 0.33 -16.23
CA ARG A 128 -0.44 0.44 -17.13
C ARG A 128 -0.71 -0.20 -18.49
N GLU A 129 -1.30 -1.40 -18.49
CA GLU A 129 -1.54 -2.18 -19.72
C GLU A 129 -2.80 -1.74 -20.47
N HIS A 130 -3.75 -1.09 -19.79
CA HIS A 130 -5.05 -0.65 -20.31
C HIS A 130 -5.31 0.84 -20.05
N PRO A 131 -4.76 1.74 -20.89
CA PRO A 131 -4.93 3.18 -20.73
C PRO A 131 -6.41 3.63 -20.67
N GLU A 132 -7.29 2.97 -21.42
CA GLU A 132 -8.72 3.27 -21.44
C GLU A 132 -9.38 3.07 -20.06
N VAL A 133 -8.95 2.06 -19.30
CA VAL A 133 -9.44 1.83 -17.92
C VAL A 133 -8.88 2.92 -16.99
N ARG A 134 -7.62 3.31 -17.18
CA ARG A 134 -7.02 4.39 -16.41
C ARG A 134 -7.76 5.70 -16.63
N GLU A 135 -8.06 6.07 -17.88
CA GLU A 135 -8.79 7.28 -18.23
C GLU A 135 -10.19 7.29 -17.63
N GLU A 136 -10.91 6.16 -17.70
CA GLU A 136 -12.23 5.98 -17.05
C GLU A 136 -12.16 6.28 -15.54
N LEU A 137 -11.17 5.72 -14.84
CA LEU A 137 -11.05 5.89 -13.39
C LEU A 137 -10.58 7.30 -13.02
N VAL A 138 -9.62 7.88 -13.76
CA VAL A 138 -9.16 9.26 -13.57
C VAL A 138 -10.30 10.26 -13.78
N GLU A 139 -11.18 10.04 -14.77
CA GLU A 139 -12.33 10.91 -14.98
C GLU A 139 -13.40 10.73 -13.93
N ARG A 140 -13.62 9.51 -13.46
CA ARG A 140 -14.59 9.22 -12.39
C ARG A 140 -14.15 9.77 -11.04
N TYR A 141 -12.87 9.63 -10.68
CA TYR A 141 -12.33 10.02 -9.38
C TYR A 141 -11.49 11.32 -9.50
N ARG A 142 -12.18 12.43 -9.73
CA ARG A 142 -11.55 13.76 -9.96
C ARG A 142 -10.89 14.35 -8.72
N TYR A 143 -11.29 13.91 -7.53
CA TYR A 143 -10.78 14.34 -6.23
C TYR A 143 -10.46 13.10 -5.42
N LEU A 144 -9.23 13.03 -4.93
CA LEU A 144 -8.75 11.93 -4.11
C LEU A 144 -8.40 12.48 -2.71
N LEU A 145 -8.99 11.89 -1.70
CA LEU A 145 -8.67 12.19 -0.30
C LEU A 145 -8.12 10.93 0.35
N VAL A 146 -6.95 11.04 0.93
CA VAL A 146 -6.27 9.91 1.60
C VAL A 146 -6.02 10.29 3.04
N ASP A 147 -6.52 9.47 3.96
CA ASP A 147 -6.29 9.58 5.39
C ASP A 147 -5.18 8.62 5.82
N GLU A 148 -4.54 8.90 6.96
CA GLU A 148 -3.41 8.13 7.51
C GLU A 148 -2.29 7.90 6.47
N TYR A 149 -1.96 8.96 5.73
CA TYR A 149 -1.08 8.85 4.56
C TYR A 149 0.34 8.35 4.91
N GLN A 150 0.81 8.56 6.14
CA GLN A 150 2.09 8.05 6.65
C GLN A 150 2.17 6.51 6.67
N ASP A 151 1.03 5.82 6.63
CA ASP A 151 0.96 4.36 6.66
C ASP A 151 0.89 3.74 5.25
N THR A 152 1.02 4.56 4.21
CA THR A 152 1.03 4.07 2.82
C THR A 152 2.36 3.43 2.46
N ASN A 153 2.30 2.34 1.67
CA ASN A 153 3.46 1.72 1.05
C ASN A 153 3.68 2.23 -0.39
N ARG A 154 4.79 1.82 -1.00
CA ARG A 154 5.16 2.22 -2.36
C ARG A 154 4.10 1.89 -3.39
N SER A 155 3.54 0.69 -3.36
CA SER A 155 2.52 0.27 -4.33
C SER A 155 1.23 1.10 -4.19
N GLN A 156 0.81 1.45 -2.97
CA GLN A 156 -0.34 2.33 -2.74
C GLN A 156 -0.09 3.75 -3.26
N LEU A 157 1.13 4.27 -3.07
CA LEU A 157 1.54 5.55 -3.66
C LEU A 157 1.48 5.49 -5.19
N ASP A 158 2.04 4.45 -5.81
CA ASP A 158 2.03 4.28 -7.27
C ASP A 158 0.59 4.27 -7.82
N LEU A 159 -0.32 3.51 -7.16
CA LEU A 159 -1.74 3.50 -7.52
C LEU A 159 -2.37 4.88 -7.41
N LEU A 160 -2.10 5.60 -6.31
CA LEU A 160 -2.62 6.95 -6.08
C LEU A 160 -2.13 7.92 -7.16
N VAL A 161 -0.85 7.89 -7.50
CA VAL A 161 -0.25 8.75 -8.54
C VAL A 161 -0.88 8.49 -9.91
N MET A 162 -1.16 7.23 -10.25
CA MET A 162 -1.82 6.86 -11.50
C MET A 162 -3.27 7.36 -11.55
N LEU A 163 -4.02 7.23 -10.44
CA LEU A 163 -5.41 7.70 -10.33
C LEU A 163 -5.50 9.23 -10.32
N ALA A 164 -4.53 9.93 -9.74
CA ALA A 164 -4.49 11.39 -9.75
C ALA A 164 -4.32 11.98 -11.16
N GLY A 165 -3.77 11.21 -12.08
CA GLY A 165 -3.57 11.63 -13.47
C GLY A 165 -2.82 12.96 -13.57
N GLU A 166 -3.15 13.75 -14.58
CA GLU A 166 -2.56 15.10 -14.79
C GLU A 166 -3.13 16.14 -13.83
N ARG A 167 -4.37 15.96 -13.37
CA ARG A 167 -5.05 16.92 -12.47
C ARG A 167 -4.36 17.08 -11.13
N LYS A 168 -3.76 16.00 -10.62
CA LYS A 168 -3.09 15.96 -9.31
C LYS A 168 -3.95 16.46 -8.13
N ASN A 169 -5.29 16.33 -8.24
CA ASN A 169 -6.23 16.73 -7.19
C ASN A 169 -6.22 15.73 -6.04
N VAL A 170 -5.19 15.79 -5.23
CA VAL A 170 -4.99 14.90 -4.07
C VAL A 170 -4.93 15.74 -2.80
N CYS A 171 -5.72 15.36 -1.81
CA CYS A 171 -5.60 15.83 -0.44
C CYS A 171 -5.16 14.66 0.42
N ALA A 172 -3.97 14.73 1.00
CA ALA A 172 -3.46 13.74 1.94
C ALA A 172 -3.47 14.32 3.35
N VAL A 173 -4.00 13.54 4.29
CA VAL A 173 -3.97 13.83 5.73
C VAL A 173 -3.13 12.75 6.38
N GLY A 174 -2.24 13.13 7.27
CA GLY A 174 -1.38 12.20 7.98
C GLY A 174 -0.48 12.89 8.99
N ASP A 175 0.18 12.10 9.76
CA ASP A 175 1.09 12.52 10.82
C ASP A 175 2.34 11.62 10.79
N ASP A 176 3.44 12.16 10.29
CA ASP A 176 4.73 11.46 10.19
C ASP A 176 5.23 10.93 11.55
N ASP A 177 4.89 11.62 12.65
CA ASP A 177 5.23 11.19 14.01
C ASP A 177 4.42 9.94 14.45
N GLN A 178 3.35 9.56 13.74
CA GLN A 178 2.53 8.37 14.00
C GLN A 178 2.86 7.20 13.06
N SER A 179 3.91 7.30 12.25
CA SER A 179 4.33 6.21 11.33
C SER A 179 4.96 5.06 12.11
N ILE A 180 4.16 4.04 12.46
CA ILE A 180 4.59 2.87 13.24
C ILE A 180 4.44 1.55 12.48
N TYR A 181 4.07 1.58 11.19
CA TYR A 181 3.79 0.40 10.37
C TYR A 181 4.87 0.09 9.32
N SER A 182 6.11 0.54 9.53
CA SER A 182 7.24 0.24 8.62
C SER A 182 7.46 -1.27 8.45
N TRP A 183 7.21 -2.07 9.50
CA TRP A 183 7.28 -3.53 9.44
C TRP A 183 6.19 -4.17 8.55
N ARG A 184 5.13 -3.44 8.20
CA ARG A 184 4.12 -3.80 7.19
C ARG A 184 4.41 -3.22 5.82
N GLY A 185 5.57 -2.58 5.63
CA GLY A 185 5.97 -1.96 4.37
C GLY A 185 5.52 -0.51 4.20
N ALA A 186 4.97 0.14 5.25
CA ALA A 186 4.71 1.57 5.22
C ALA A 186 6.02 2.36 5.08
N GLU A 187 5.99 3.41 4.27
CA GLU A 187 7.14 4.26 3.96
C GLU A 187 6.84 5.69 4.39
N VAL A 188 7.41 6.13 5.52
CA VAL A 188 7.23 7.50 6.01
C VAL A 188 7.72 8.55 4.99
N ASP A 189 8.66 8.20 4.13
CA ASP A 189 9.11 9.05 3.03
C ASP A 189 7.95 9.48 2.10
N ASN A 190 6.88 8.71 1.99
CA ASN A 190 5.73 9.09 1.18
C ASN A 190 5.10 10.41 1.65
N ILE A 191 4.98 10.62 2.96
CA ILE A 191 4.45 11.88 3.51
C ILE A 191 5.53 12.97 3.58
N LEU A 192 6.77 12.62 3.88
CA LEU A 192 7.86 13.58 3.98
C LEU A 192 8.21 14.20 2.61
N SER A 193 8.12 13.42 1.54
CA SER A 193 8.42 13.83 0.15
C SER A 193 7.19 13.93 -0.75
N PHE A 194 6.01 14.22 -0.17
CA PHE A 194 4.73 14.31 -0.90
C PHE A 194 4.78 15.26 -2.10
N ASP A 195 5.48 16.38 -1.99
CA ASP A 195 5.68 17.39 -3.02
C ASP A 195 6.42 16.89 -4.26
N ARG A 196 7.24 15.84 -4.14
CA ARG A 196 7.90 15.20 -5.30
C ARG A 196 6.92 14.53 -6.26
N HIS A 197 5.82 14.01 -5.73
CA HIS A 197 4.79 13.32 -6.51
C HIS A 197 3.63 14.23 -6.89
N PHE A 198 3.34 15.22 -6.05
CA PHE A 198 2.25 16.17 -6.21
C PHE A 198 2.79 17.60 -6.13
N PRO A 199 3.20 18.20 -7.27
CA PRO A 199 3.79 19.54 -7.27
C PRO A 199 2.75 20.62 -6.89
N LYS A 200 3.22 21.78 -6.40
CA LYS A 200 2.39 22.90 -5.95
C LYS A 200 1.53 22.58 -4.72
N VAL A 201 2.05 21.76 -3.83
CA VAL A 201 1.37 21.40 -2.58
C VAL A 201 1.16 22.63 -1.71
N LYS A 202 -0.05 22.73 -1.14
CA LYS A 202 -0.34 23.62 -0.01
C LYS A 202 -0.31 22.79 1.26
N GLU A 203 0.72 22.94 2.06
CA GLU A 203 0.80 22.30 3.38
C GLU A 203 0.02 23.14 4.42
N VAL A 204 -0.81 22.44 5.19
CA VAL A 204 -1.56 23.01 6.31
C VAL A 204 -1.27 22.17 7.55
N ARG A 205 -0.77 22.80 8.63
CA ARG A 205 -0.49 22.13 9.89
C ARG A 205 -1.64 22.28 10.84
N LEU A 206 -2.17 21.16 11.34
CA LEU A 206 -3.26 21.11 12.31
C LEU A 206 -2.64 20.87 13.70
N GLU A 207 -2.16 21.92 14.34
CA GLU A 207 -1.42 21.83 15.62
C GLU A 207 -2.31 21.90 16.85
N GLN A 208 -3.56 22.40 16.72
CA GLN A 208 -4.49 22.43 17.84
C GLN A 208 -5.08 21.06 18.13
N ASN A 209 -4.85 20.57 19.33
CA ASN A 209 -5.38 19.30 19.83
C ASN A 209 -6.66 19.53 20.65
N TYR A 210 -7.69 18.72 20.41
CA TYR A 210 -8.98 18.78 21.09
C TYR A 210 -9.23 17.59 22.00
N ARG A 211 -8.29 16.65 22.08
CA ARG A 211 -8.43 15.38 22.81
C ARG A 211 -7.80 15.45 24.20
N SER A 212 -6.56 15.93 24.29
CA SER A 212 -5.69 15.82 25.46
C SER A 212 -5.48 17.16 26.17
N SER A 213 -5.11 17.13 27.46
CA SER A 213 -4.66 18.30 28.21
C SER A 213 -3.26 18.75 27.78
N GLN A 214 -2.89 20.01 28.13
CA GLN A 214 -1.58 20.56 27.76
C GLN A 214 -0.42 19.76 28.36
N ALA A 215 -0.54 19.29 29.59
CA ALA A 215 0.51 18.48 30.22
C ALA A 215 0.84 17.19 29.45
N ILE A 216 -0.20 16.51 28.91
CA ILE A 216 0.01 15.32 28.06
C ILE A 216 0.69 15.72 26.75
N LEU A 217 0.28 16.83 26.14
CA LEU A 217 0.86 17.32 24.89
C LEU A 217 2.31 17.75 25.07
N ASP A 218 2.65 18.38 26.20
CA ASP A 218 4.03 18.78 26.49
C ASP A 218 4.96 17.57 26.64
N ALA A 219 4.48 16.51 27.33
CA ALA A 219 5.21 15.25 27.41
C ALA A 219 5.38 14.59 26.04
N ALA A 220 4.33 14.52 25.23
CA ALA A 220 4.37 13.96 23.88
C ALA A 220 5.29 14.78 22.95
N ASN A 221 5.22 16.11 22.98
CA ASN A 221 6.10 16.99 22.22
C ASN A 221 7.57 16.81 22.62
N ALA A 222 7.87 16.60 23.92
CA ALA A 222 9.22 16.36 24.39
C ALA A 222 9.79 15.03 23.90
N VAL A 223 8.99 13.96 23.94
CA VAL A 223 9.38 12.63 23.46
C VAL A 223 9.67 12.65 21.96
N ILE A 224 8.76 13.23 21.16
CA ILE A 224 8.91 13.19 19.70
C ILE A 224 9.97 14.14 19.17
N ALA A 225 10.37 15.15 19.96
CA ALA A 225 11.38 16.13 19.55
C ALA A 225 12.78 15.52 19.29
N VAL A 226 13.06 14.30 19.79
CA VAL A 226 14.32 13.59 19.55
C VAL A 226 14.41 12.99 18.14
N ASN A 227 13.31 12.89 17.42
CA ASN A 227 13.30 12.41 16.03
C ASN A 227 13.75 13.54 15.11
N GLU A 228 14.80 13.29 14.31
CA GLU A 228 15.37 14.28 13.38
C GLU A 228 14.60 14.33 12.04
N ALA A 229 14.21 13.17 11.50
CA ALA A 229 13.53 13.06 10.22
C ALA A 229 12.01 13.21 10.36
N ARG A 230 11.55 14.46 10.55
CA ARG A 230 10.12 14.78 10.72
C ARG A 230 9.78 16.17 10.18
N LYS A 231 8.50 16.38 9.90
CA LYS A 231 7.93 17.72 9.63
C LYS A 231 7.72 18.44 10.97
N PRO A 232 8.42 19.57 11.26
CA PRO A 232 8.33 20.24 12.57
C PRO A 232 6.89 20.70 12.84
N LYS A 233 6.35 20.29 13.98
CA LYS A 233 5.05 20.73 14.51
C LYS A 233 5.09 20.70 16.05
N ARG A 234 4.22 21.48 16.69
CA ARG A 234 4.07 21.50 18.15
C ARG A 234 2.59 21.48 18.48
N LEU A 235 2.15 20.39 19.08
CA LEU A 235 0.77 20.27 19.51
C LEU A 235 0.49 21.16 20.73
N TRP A 236 -0.65 21.85 20.70
CA TRP A 236 -1.15 22.67 21.77
C TRP A 236 -2.67 22.50 21.93
N THR A 237 -3.22 22.87 23.09
CA THR A 237 -4.68 22.84 23.32
C THR A 237 -5.16 24.09 24.04
N ALA A 238 -6.39 24.46 23.73
CA ALA A 238 -7.10 25.50 24.49
C ALA A 238 -7.80 24.95 25.77
N ARG A 239 -7.77 23.61 25.95
CA ARG A 239 -8.24 22.98 27.19
C ARG A 239 -7.16 23.23 28.26
N GLY A 240 -7.54 23.80 29.39
CA GLY A 240 -6.65 24.02 30.53
C GLY A 240 -5.94 22.74 31.01
N LEU A 241 -5.12 22.90 32.03
CA LEU A 241 -4.37 21.83 32.71
C LEU A 241 -5.26 20.65 33.12
#